data_0b058f6f368c1c0c9fa2839eb3adfcf2
#
_entry.id   0b058f6f368c1c0c9fa2839eb3adfcf2
#
_cell.length_a   1.000
_cell.length_b   1.000
_cell.length_c   1.000
_cell.angle_alpha   90.00
_cell.angle_beta   90.00
_cell.angle_gamma   90.00
#
_symmetry.space_group_name_H-M   'P 1'
#
loop_
_entity.id
_entity.type
_entity.pdbx_description
1 polymer ?
#
loop_
_entity_poly.entity_id
_entity_poly.type
_entity_poly.pdbx_seq_one_letter_code
_entity_poly.pdbx_strand_id
1 'polypeptide(L)'
;MKHDTANRTLPWDWHPGAIPSNVSVDESAYLETSYSFLLYRSDLPEGVRIGRGSTTYLGTMFDVGPQGRVSIGNYSLIHGAWFICDAEISVGDYALISWNVVFMDTYGVATNPAERRRQLESLPFDQRRRMPRGAPAKPIRIGRNVWIGFDCVVLPGVTIGDGAIVGARSVVTEDVPPFTIVAGNPARVIRQIENDEVNQTS
;
A
#
# COMPACT_ATOMS: atom_id res chain seq x y z
N MET A 1 -8.46 20.71 7.85
CA MET A 1 -8.08 21.61 6.72
C MET A 1 -8.67 20.98 5.48
N LYS A 2 -9.47 21.72 4.69
CA LYS A 2 -10.06 21.15 3.46
C LYS A 2 -9.07 21.29 2.31
N HIS A 3 -8.91 20.23 1.50
CA HIS A 3 -8.19 20.38 0.24
C HIS A 3 -8.98 21.28 -0.70
N ASP A 4 -8.29 22.02 -1.55
CA ASP A 4 -8.93 22.69 -2.67
C ASP A 4 -9.40 21.64 -3.69
N THR A 5 -10.68 21.30 -3.63
CA THR A 5 -11.28 20.30 -4.52
C THR A 5 -11.33 20.77 -5.98
N ALA A 6 -11.32 22.08 -6.24
CA ALA A 6 -11.36 22.62 -7.58
C ALA A 6 -10.02 22.46 -8.30
N ASN A 7 -8.91 22.69 -7.61
CA ASN A 7 -7.56 22.62 -8.17
C ASN A 7 -6.82 21.33 -7.83
N ARG A 8 -7.41 20.45 -7.00
CA ARG A 8 -6.80 19.20 -6.53
C ARG A 8 -5.40 19.41 -5.92
N THR A 9 -5.20 20.53 -5.25
CA THR A 9 -3.95 20.89 -4.58
C THR A 9 -4.11 20.84 -3.07
N LEU A 10 -3.00 20.64 -2.37
CA LEU A 10 -2.96 20.64 -0.91
C LEU A 10 -2.33 21.97 -0.45
N PRO A 11 -3.03 22.80 0.34
CA PRO A 11 -2.53 24.14 0.73
C PRO A 11 -1.23 24.11 1.53
N TRP A 12 -0.89 22.95 2.13
CA TRP A 12 0.32 22.74 2.94
C TRP A 12 1.42 21.98 2.19
N ASP A 13 1.20 21.62 0.90
CA ASP A 13 2.13 20.76 0.16
C ASP A 13 3.45 21.49 -0.15
N TRP A 14 4.54 20.83 0.16
CA TRP A 14 5.88 21.29 -0.23
C TRP A 14 6.23 20.90 -1.68
N HIS A 15 5.52 19.92 -2.26
CA HIS A 15 5.71 19.46 -3.63
C HIS A 15 4.76 20.19 -4.58
N PRO A 16 5.26 20.76 -5.69
CA PRO A 16 4.42 21.51 -6.63
C PRO A 16 3.64 20.56 -7.56
N GLY A 17 2.76 19.74 -7.01
CA GLY A 17 1.98 18.76 -7.74
C GLY A 17 0.48 18.90 -7.49
N ALA A 18 -0.29 18.15 -8.28
CA ALA A 18 -1.72 18.00 -8.08
C ALA A 18 -2.06 16.53 -7.85
N ILE A 19 -3.12 16.28 -7.09
CA ILE A 19 -3.68 14.94 -6.90
C ILE A 19 -4.27 14.48 -8.24
N PRO A 20 -3.93 13.29 -8.79
CA PRO A 20 -4.47 12.79 -10.05
C PRO A 20 -6.01 12.74 -10.05
N SER A 21 -6.64 12.98 -11.18
CA SER A 21 -8.10 13.14 -11.30
C SER A 21 -8.90 11.88 -10.88
N ASN A 22 -8.29 10.72 -11.04
CA ASN A 22 -8.87 9.42 -10.66
C ASN A 22 -8.39 8.91 -9.28
N VAL A 23 -7.91 9.81 -8.43
CA VAL A 23 -7.65 9.56 -7.01
C VAL A 23 -8.78 10.15 -6.18
N SER A 24 -9.43 9.36 -5.35
CA SER A 24 -10.50 9.76 -4.45
C SER A 24 -9.95 9.89 -3.02
N VAL A 25 -10.08 11.07 -2.43
CA VAL A 25 -9.68 11.35 -1.04
C VAL A 25 -10.91 11.92 -0.33
N ASP A 26 -11.35 11.25 0.74
CA ASP A 26 -12.45 11.75 1.55
C ASP A 26 -12.10 13.13 2.14
N GLU A 27 -13.10 14.02 2.25
CA GLU A 27 -12.89 15.40 2.73
C GLU A 27 -12.35 15.49 4.17
N SER A 28 -12.54 14.44 4.97
CA SER A 28 -12.03 14.33 6.34
C SER A 28 -10.69 13.58 6.42
N ALA A 29 -10.20 13.04 5.30
CA ALA A 29 -8.92 12.37 5.26
C ALA A 29 -7.76 13.38 5.18
N TYR A 30 -6.61 13.00 5.71
CA TYR A 30 -5.38 13.78 5.61
C TYR A 30 -4.39 13.12 4.65
N LEU A 31 -4.03 13.84 3.62
CA LEU A 31 -2.96 13.50 2.69
C LEU A 31 -1.85 14.54 2.84
N GLU A 32 -0.65 14.12 3.19
CA GLU A 32 0.46 15.04 3.49
C GLU A 32 0.96 15.77 2.25
N THR A 33 1.14 15.06 1.14
CA THR A 33 1.80 15.61 -0.06
C THR A 33 1.33 14.94 -1.34
N SER A 34 1.22 15.70 -2.42
CA SER A 34 1.00 15.18 -3.78
C SER A 34 2.21 14.41 -4.33
N TYR A 35 3.39 14.53 -3.70
CA TYR A 35 4.56 13.71 -4.00
C TYR A 35 4.26 12.20 -3.89
N SER A 36 3.31 11.82 -3.06
CA SER A 36 2.80 10.46 -2.93
C SER A 36 2.40 9.81 -4.27
N PHE A 37 2.05 10.63 -5.27
CA PHE A 37 1.62 10.18 -6.61
C PHE A 37 2.69 10.33 -7.69
N LEU A 38 3.95 10.59 -7.35
CA LEU A 38 5.03 10.76 -8.34
C LEU A 38 5.20 9.54 -9.26
N LEU A 39 4.89 8.35 -8.78
CA LEU A 39 5.01 7.09 -9.50
C LEU A 39 3.65 6.51 -9.94
N TYR A 40 2.58 7.25 -9.73
CA TYR A 40 1.22 6.85 -10.04
C TYR A 40 0.93 6.90 -11.54
N ARG A 41 0.28 5.87 -12.07
CA ARG A 41 -0.04 5.72 -13.51
C ARG A 41 -1.32 4.92 -13.75
N SER A 42 -2.21 4.78 -12.77
CA SER A 42 -3.45 4.03 -12.99
C SER A 42 -4.34 4.69 -14.02
N ASP A 43 -4.83 3.90 -14.97
CA ASP A 43 -5.80 4.32 -15.98
C ASP A 43 -7.25 3.97 -15.57
N LEU A 44 -7.43 3.36 -14.40
CA LEU A 44 -8.74 3.01 -13.89
C LEU A 44 -9.54 4.25 -13.49
N PRO A 45 -10.88 4.22 -13.55
CA PRO A 45 -11.73 5.34 -13.13
C PRO A 45 -11.48 5.78 -11.67
N GLU A 46 -11.08 4.85 -10.81
CA GLU A 46 -10.62 5.10 -9.45
C GLU A 46 -9.40 4.23 -9.16
N GLY A 47 -8.21 4.81 -9.29
CA GLY A 47 -6.96 4.08 -9.09
C GLY A 47 -6.45 4.13 -7.66
N VAL A 48 -6.75 5.19 -6.89
CA VAL A 48 -6.52 5.24 -5.43
C VAL A 48 -7.75 5.81 -4.75
N ARG A 49 -8.14 5.17 -3.64
CA ARG A 49 -9.17 5.67 -2.73
C ARG A 49 -8.63 5.74 -1.31
N ILE A 50 -8.84 6.88 -0.64
CA ILE A 50 -8.50 7.09 0.77
C ILE A 50 -9.80 7.42 1.52
N GLY A 51 -10.19 6.55 2.45
CA GLY A 51 -11.44 6.61 3.18
C GLY A 51 -11.47 7.69 4.27
N ARG A 52 -12.67 7.87 4.83
CA ARG A 52 -12.99 8.89 5.84
C ARG A 52 -12.08 8.81 7.05
N GLY A 53 -11.57 9.95 7.51
CA GLY A 53 -10.74 10.07 8.71
C GLY A 53 -9.39 9.38 8.63
N SER A 54 -9.01 8.85 7.47
CA SER A 54 -7.73 8.19 7.29
C SER A 54 -6.61 9.17 7.02
N THR A 55 -5.40 8.80 7.38
CA THR A 55 -4.21 9.64 7.25
C THR A 55 -3.12 8.91 6.49
N THR A 56 -2.55 9.57 5.48
CA THR A 56 -1.36 9.10 4.77
C THR A 56 -0.27 10.17 4.83
N TYR A 57 0.86 9.88 5.48
CA TYR A 57 1.94 10.83 5.66
C TYR A 57 3.33 10.18 5.72
N LEU A 58 4.37 10.98 5.99
CA LEU A 58 5.77 10.58 6.00
C LEU A 58 6.24 9.97 4.67
N GLY A 59 5.78 10.56 3.56
CA GLY A 59 6.21 10.13 2.24
C GLY A 59 5.61 8.80 1.78
N THR A 60 4.38 8.47 2.22
CA THR A 60 3.64 7.34 1.64
C THR A 60 3.61 7.42 0.12
N MET A 61 3.98 6.34 -0.57
CA MET A 61 4.13 6.30 -2.03
C MET A 61 3.16 5.34 -2.69
N PHE A 62 2.46 5.84 -3.70
CA PHE A 62 1.57 5.05 -4.55
C PHE A 62 2.24 4.80 -5.91
N ASP A 63 3.06 3.75 -6.01
CA ASP A 63 3.62 3.27 -7.27
C ASP A 63 2.63 2.30 -7.93
N VAL A 64 1.62 2.87 -8.58
CA VAL A 64 0.47 2.14 -9.11
C VAL A 64 0.58 2.08 -10.63
N GLY A 65 0.56 0.86 -11.18
CA GLY A 65 0.59 0.62 -12.62
C GLY A 65 -0.76 0.89 -13.30
N PRO A 66 -0.83 0.80 -14.65
CA PRO A 66 -2.01 1.18 -15.43
C PRO A 66 -3.30 0.47 -15.01
N GLN A 67 -3.23 -0.80 -14.60
CA GLN A 67 -4.37 -1.58 -14.15
C GLN A 67 -4.42 -1.72 -12.62
N GLY A 68 -3.52 -1.06 -11.91
CA GLY A 68 -3.42 -1.12 -10.46
C GLY A 68 -4.48 -0.27 -9.76
N ARG A 69 -4.94 -0.76 -8.61
CA ARG A 69 -5.86 -0.07 -7.72
C ARG A 69 -5.40 -0.22 -6.27
N VAL A 70 -5.42 0.88 -5.53
CA VAL A 70 -5.19 0.86 -4.08
C VAL A 70 -6.41 1.46 -3.37
N SER A 71 -6.93 0.75 -2.36
CA SER A 71 -7.98 1.26 -1.49
C SER A 71 -7.55 1.25 -0.04
N ILE A 72 -7.73 2.38 0.63
CA ILE A 72 -7.51 2.52 2.08
C ILE A 72 -8.88 2.79 2.70
N GLY A 73 -9.26 1.98 3.67
CA GLY A 73 -10.50 2.07 4.41
C GLY A 73 -10.60 3.32 5.27
N ASN A 74 -11.56 3.33 6.19
CA ASN A 74 -11.83 4.47 7.06
C ASN A 74 -10.97 4.41 8.33
N TYR A 75 -10.64 5.59 8.87
CA TYR A 75 -9.91 5.73 10.16
C TYR A 75 -8.61 4.96 10.23
N SER A 76 -7.94 4.77 9.09
CA SER A 76 -6.67 4.06 8.99
C SER A 76 -5.50 5.04 8.96
N LEU A 77 -4.40 4.65 9.59
CA LEU A 77 -3.20 5.47 9.72
C LEU A 77 -2.05 4.81 8.96
N ILE A 78 -1.54 5.50 7.94
CA ILE A 78 -0.48 5.00 7.06
C ILE A 78 0.74 5.92 7.19
N HIS A 79 1.84 5.38 7.71
CA HIS A 79 3.09 6.10 7.90
C HIS A 79 4.13 5.67 6.86
N GLY A 80 4.41 6.48 5.85
CA GLY A 80 5.54 6.27 4.95
C GLY A 80 5.60 4.89 4.29
N ALA A 81 4.46 4.31 3.95
CA ALA A 81 4.38 3.01 3.31
C ALA A 81 4.53 3.12 1.78
N TRP A 82 4.99 2.03 1.14
CA TRP A 82 5.04 1.90 -0.31
C TRP A 82 3.98 0.92 -0.80
N PHE A 83 3.13 1.38 -1.71
CA PHE A 83 2.14 0.56 -2.41
C PHE A 83 2.61 0.33 -3.86
N ILE A 84 3.27 -0.80 -4.11
CA ILE A 84 3.71 -1.23 -5.44
C ILE A 84 2.62 -2.14 -6.00
N CYS A 85 1.79 -1.60 -6.90
CA CYS A 85 0.51 -2.21 -7.26
C CYS A 85 0.30 -2.25 -8.77
N ASP A 86 0.10 -3.44 -9.32
CA ASP A 86 -0.29 -3.67 -10.72
C ASP A 86 -1.68 -4.31 -10.87
N ALA A 87 -2.25 -4.87 -9.78
CA ALA A 87 -3.60 -5.40 -9.73
C ALA A 87 -4.41 -4.68 -8.64
N GLU A 88 -4.30 -5.14 -7.38
CA GLU A 88 -5.09 -4.56 -6.30
C GLU A 88 -4.38 -4.71 -4.94
N ILE A 89 -4.35 -3.62 -4.18
CA ILE A 89 -3.99 -3.64 -2.76
C ILE A 89 -5.13 -2.97 -1.99
N SER A 90 -5.77 -3.73 -1.10
CA SER A 90 -6.84 -3.22 -0.25
C SER A 90 -6.44 -3.25 1.21
N VAL A 91 -6.66 -2.13 1.91
CA VAL A 91 -6.46 -1.97 3.35
C VAL A 91 -7.82 -1.66 3.96
N GLY A 92 -8.23 -2.45 4.95
CA GLY A 92 -9.49 -2.30 5.67
C GLY A 92 -9.54 -1.07 6.58
N ASP A 93 -10.67 -0.92 7.28
CA ASP A 93 -10.85 0.15 8.24
C ASP A 93 -9.98 -0.05 9.49
N TYR A 94 -9.62 1.05 10.16
CA TYR A 94 -8.87 1.05 11.43
C TYR A 94 -7.50 0.39 11.36
N ALA A 95 -6.90 0.30 10.18
CA ALA A 95 -5.56 -0.27 10.04
C ALA A 95 -4.49 0.72 10.53
N LEU A 96 -3.49 0.20 11.24
CA LEU A 96 -2.30 0.92 11.64
C LEU A 96 -1.10 0.36 10.89
N ILE A 97 -0.61 1.12 9.90
CA ILE A 97 0.55 0.75 9.09
C ILE A 97 1.71 1.66 9.48
N SER A 98 2.73 1.07 10.08
CA SER A 98 3.92 1.81 10.51
C SER A 98 4.83 2.16 9.32
N TRP A 99 5.89 2.93 9.57
CA TRP A 99 6.77 3.43 8.52
C TRP A 99 7.60 2.34 7.83
N ASN A 100 7.95 2.62 6.56
CA ASN A 100 8.73 1.74 5.69
C ASN A 100 8.07 0.37 5.42
N VAL A 101 6.76 0.26 5.57
CA VAL A 101 6.06 -0.96 5.14
C VAL A 101 5.95 -0.96 3.63
N VAL A 102 6.30 -2.09 3.00
CA VAL A 102 6.21 -2.28 1.55
C VAL A 102 5.14 -3.32 1.26
N PHE A 103 4.09 -2.90 0.55
CA PHE A 103 3.13 -3.80 -0.08
C PHE A 103 3.52 -3.92 -1.55
N MET A 104 3.70 -5.15 -2.02
CA MET A 104 3.99 -5.38 -3.43
C MET A 104 3.14 -6.55 -3.96
N ASP A 105 2.18 -6.25 -4.83
CA ASP A 105 1.32 -7.26 -5.43
C ASP A 105 1.97 -7.94 -6.65
N THR A 106 3.14 -7.44 -7.06
CA THR A 106 3.95 -7.95 -8.15
C THR A 106 5.43 -7.84 -7.85
N TYR A 107 6.24 -8.77 -8.34
CA TYR A 107 7.70 -8.61 -8.30
C TYR A 107 8.20 -7.64 -9.38
N GLY A 108 7.35 -7.23 -10.31
CA GLY A 108 7.66 -6.24 -11.35
C GLY A 108 8.67 -6.70 -12.40
N VAL A 109 9.32 -7.84 -12.20
CA VAL A 109 10.41 -8.34 -13.05
C VAL A 109 10.21 -9.80 -13.40
N ALA A 110 10.68 -10.21 -14.58
CA ALA A 110 10.67 -11.60 -14.98
C ALA A 110 11.59 -12.44 -14.08
N THR A 111 11.11 -13.59 -13.64
CA THR A 111 11.94 -14.56 -12.89
C THR A 111 12.98 -15.24 -13.80
N ASN A 112 12.67 -15.41 -15.11
CA ASN A 112 13.60 -15.92 -16.08
C ASN A 112 14.74 -14.92 -16.33
N PRO A 113 16.04 -15.30 -16.13
CA PRO A 113 17.17 -14.38 -16.26
C PRO A 113 17.32 -13.79 -17.67
N ALA A 114 17.09 -14.59 -18.73
CA ALA A 114 17.23 -14.13 -20.10
C ALA A 114 16.13 -13.12 -20.49
N GLU A 115 14.92 -13.33 -19.99
CA GLU A 115 13.82 -12.38 -20.18
C GLU A 115 14.07 -11.08 -19.40
N ARG A 116 14.49 -11.17 -18.14
CA ARG A 116 14.87 -10.00 -17.31
C ARG A 116 16.00 -9.19 -17.97
N ARG A 117 16.98 -9.85 -18.55
CA ARG A 117 18.04 -9.17 -19.32
C ARG A 117 17.47 -8.40 -20.51
N ARG A 118 16.60 -9.03 -21.33
CA ARG A 118 15.94 -8.33 -22.47
C ARG A 118 15.13 -7.14 -22.00
N GLN A 119 14.41 -7.26 -20.87
CA GLN A 119 13.67 -6.14 -20.29
C GLN A 119 14.58 -4.97 -19.93
N LEU A 120 15.74 -5.24 -19.31
CA LEU A 120 16.72 -4.21 -18.96
C LEU A 120 17.34 -3.55 -20.20
N GLU A 121 17.65 -4.33 -21.24
CA GLU A 121 18.20 -3.85 -22.50
C GLU A 121 17.18 -2.98 -23.28
N SER A 122 15.88 -3.22 -23.11
CA SER A 122 14.81 -2.47 -23.77
C SER A 122 14.47 -1.14 -23.10
N LEU A 123 15.05 -0.81 -21.95
CA LEU A 123 14.76 0.43 -21.24
C LEU A 123 15.27 1.65 -22.02
N PRO A 124 14.44 2.67 -22.27
CA PRO A 124 14.85 3.89 -22.96
C PRO A 124 15.94 4.65 -22.16
N PHE A 125 16.91 5.21 -22.85
CA PHE A 125 18.02 5.96 -22.23
C PHE A 125 17.67 7.42 -21.91
N ASP A 126 16.69 7.96 -22.59
CA ASP A 126 16.30 9.37 -22.58
C ASP A 126 15.13 9.71 -21.64
N GLN A 127 14.56 8.69 -21.00
CA GLN A 127 13.44 8.84 -20.08
C GLN A 127 13.76 8.22 -18.73
N ARG A 128 12.94 8.49 -17.70
CA ARG A 128 13.04 7.78 -16.42
C ARG A 128 12.94 6.28 -16.69
N ARG A 129 14.03 5.58 -16.50
CA ARG A 129 14.10 4.13 -16.67
C ARG A 129 13.21 3.47 -15.64
N ARG A 130 12.06 2.99 -16.08
CA ARG A 130 11.17 2.18 -15.25
C ARG A 130 11.11 0.80 -15.86
N MET A 131 11.27 -0.22 -15.02
CA MET A 131 11.07 -1.59 -15.47
C MET A 131 9.67 -1.74 -16.04
N PRO A 132 9.54 -2.31 -17.27
CA PRO A 132 8.24 -2.73 -17.76
C PRO A 132 7.70 -3.75 -16.75
N ARG A 133 6.54 -3.47 -16.20
CA ARG A 133 5.87 -4.42 -15.31
C ARG A 133 5.22 -5.49 -16.17
N GLY A 134 5.66 -6.73 -16.05
CA GLY A 134 5.19 -7.84 -16.86
C GLY A 134 5.05 -9.14 -16.08
N ALA A 135 5.40 -9.12 -14.80
CA ALA A 135 5.16 -10.27 -13.92
C ALA A 135 3.68 -10.33 -13.51
N PRO A 136 3.09 -11.53 -13.38
CA PRO A 136 1.73 -11.67 -12.88
C PRO A 136 1.59 -11.02 -11.50
N ALA A 137 0.63 -10.11 -11.38
CA ALA A 137 0.26 -9.51 -10.10
C ALA A 137 -0.76 -10.39 -9.38
N LYS A 138 -0.68 -10.43 -8.04
CA LYS A 138 -1.62 -11.13 -7.17
C LYS A 138 -2.11 -10.18 -6.10
N PRO A 139 -3.42 -9.93 -6.00
CA PRO A 139 -3.98 -8.98 -5.05
C PRO A 139 -3.53 -9.21 -3.60
N ILE A 140 -3.28 -8.11 -2.88
CA ILE A 140 -3.03 -8.11 -1.44
C ILE A 140 -4.26 -7.58 -0.73
N ARG A 141 -4.67 -8.26 0.34
CA ARG A 141 -5.82 -7.87 1.16
C ARG A 141 -5.42 -7.76 2.62
N ILE A 142 -5.58 -6.57 3.17
CA ILE A 142 -5.36 -6.29 4.59
C ILE A 142 -6.73 -6.07 5.22
N GLY A 143 -7.07 -6.86 6.21
CA GLY A 143 -8.33 -6.82 6.94
C GLY A 143 -8.50 -5.55 7.78
N ARG A 144 -9.58 -5.54 8.55
CA ARG A 144 -9.91 -4.45 9.47
C ARG A 144 -9.09 -4.55 10.75
N ASN A 145 -8.75 -3.39 11.34
CA ASN A 145 -8.04 -3.32 12.63
C ASN A 145 -6.71 -4.10 12.64
N VAL A 146 -6.01 -4.14 11.50
CA VAL A 146 -4.71 -4.79 11.37
C VAL A 146 -3.61 -3.81 11.78
N TRP A 147 -2.65 -4.30 12.55
CA TRP A 147 -1.44 -3.55 12.86
C TRP A 147 -0.21 -4.18 12.18
N ILE A 148 0.47 -3.41 11.33
CA ILE A 148 1.74 -3.80 10.71
C ILE A 148 2.86 -2.93 11.26
N GLY A 149 3.84 -3.58 11.90
CA GLY A 149 5.03 -2.94 12.45
C GLY A 149 5.94 -2.39 11.33
N PHE A 150 6.89 -1.55 11.72
CA PHE A 150 7.80 -0.88 10.78
C PHE A 150 8.74 -1.86 10.04
N ASP A 151 9.23 -1.43 8.86
CA ASP A 151 10.15 -2.19 8.01
C ASP A 151 9.61 -3.59 7.58
N CYS A 152 8.30 -3.75 7.48
CA CYS A 152 7.70 -5.00 7.01
C CYS A 152 7.52 -5.03 5.50
N VAL A 153 7.52 -6.23 4.93
CA VAL A 153 7.20 -6.46 3.52
C VAL A 153 6.06 -7.47 3.41
N VAL A 154 5.03 -7.12 2.63
CA VAL A 154 3.91 -8.00 2.30
C VAL A 154 4.01 -8.39 0.83
N LEU A 155 4.12 -9.70 0.56
CA LEU A 155 4.37 -10.24 -0.77
C LEU A 155 3.09 -10.49 -1.58
N PRO A 156 3.21 -10.71 -2.91
CA PRO A 156 2.08 -10.87 -3.80
C PRO A 156 1.12 -11.99 -3.40
N GLY A 157 -0.17 -11.69 -3.35
CA GLY A 157 -1.24 -12.64 -3.09
C GLY A 157 -1.59 -12.86 -1.62
N VAL A 158 -0.90 -12.18 -0.69
CA VAL A 158 -1.12 -12.35 0.75
C VAL A 158 -2.41 -11.71 1.19
N THR A 159 -3.16 -12.42 2.03
CA THR A 159 -4.28 -11.90 2.81
C THR A 159 -3.90 -11.85 4.30
N ILE A 160 -4.04 -10.70 4.93
CA ILE A 160 -3.90 -10.54 6.40
C ILE A 160 -5.29 -10.34 6.97
N GLY A 161 -5.72 -11.28 7.83
CA GLY A 161 -7.05 -11.29 8.42
C GLY A 161 -7.28 -10.18 9.43
N ASP A 162 -8.57 -9.93 9.74
CA ASP A 162 -9.00 -8.89 10.68
C ASP A 162 -8.32 -9.01 12.04
N GLY A 163 -7.93 -7.90 12.63
CA GLY A 163 -7.30 -7.85 13.96
C GLY A 163 -5.91 -8.47 14.06
N ALA A 164 -5.31 -8.89 12.94
CA ALA A 164 -3.97 -9.48 12.97
C ALA A 164 -2.89 -8.44 13.25
N ILE A 165 -1.78 -8.90 13.81
CA ILE A 165 -0.59 -8.09 14.10
C ILE A 165 0.62 -8.70 13.38
N VAL A 166 1.33 -7.86 12.62
CA VAL A 166 2.61 -8.22 12.01
C VAL A 166 3.73 -7.51 12.75
N GLY A 167 4.59 -8.28 13.43
CA GLY A 167 5.75 -7.76 14.14
C GLY A 167 6.71 -7.04 13.20
N ALA A 168 7.40 -6.01 13.71
CA ALA A 168 8.34 -5.22 12.93
C ALA A 168 9.41 -6.07 12.23
N ARG A 169 9.88 -5.61 11.04
CA ARG A 169 10.92 -6.28 10.23
C ARG A 169 10.55 -7.67 9.75
N SER A 170 9.26 -7.92 9.55
CA SER A 170 8.76 -9.20 9.05
C SER A 170 8.59 -9.20 7.54
N VAL A 171 8.76 -10.38 6.92
CA VAL A 171 8.43 -10.63 5.51
C VAL A 171 7.26 -11.60 5.46
N VAL A 172 6.08 -11.10 5.13
CA VAL A 172 4.85 -11.88 5.08
C VAL A 172 4.74 -12.52 3.70
N THR A 173 4.88 -13.84 3.65
CA THR A 173 4.92 -14.65 2.43
C THR A 173 3.69 -15.54 2.24
N GLU A 174 2.87 -15.66 3.29
CA GLU A 174 1.70 -16.53 3.36
C GLU A 174 0.56 -15.78 4.07
N ASP A 175 -0.67 -16.25 3.87
CA ASP A 175 -1.84 -15.65 4.51
C ASP A 175 -1.73 -15.69 6.05
N VAL A 176 -2.18 -14.62 6.68
CA VAL A 176 -2.23 -14.50 8.15
C VAL A 176 -3.68 -14.63 8.61
N PRO A 177 -4.00 -15.61 9.46
CA PRO A 177 -5.34 -15.76 9.99
C PRO A 177 -5.79 -14.54 10.82
N PRO A 178 -7.09 -14.28 10.95
CA PRO A 178 -7.60 -13.22 11.82
C PRO A 178 -7.10 -13.39 13.26
N PHE A 179 -6.96 -12.28 13.98
CA PHE A 179 -6.55 -12.23 15.38
C PHE A 179 -5.29 -13.04 15.70
N THR A 180 -4.32 -12.98 14.80
CA THR A 180 -3.06 -13.73 14.90
C THR A 180 -1.88 -12.77 14.89
N ILE A 181 -0.91 -13.00 15.77
CA ILE A 181 0.38 -12.30 15.77
C ILE A 181 1.38 -13.14 15.00
N VAL A 182 1.97 -12.53 13.96
CA VAL A 182 3.06 -13.13 13.17
C VAL A 182 4.30 -12.26 13.23
N ALA A 183 5.49 -12.86 13.12
CA ALA A 183 6.74 -12.13 13.03
C ALA A 183 7.84 -12.94 12.34
N GLY A 184 8.89 -12.27 11.85
CA GLY A 184 10.10 -12.86 11.30
C GLY A 184 10.22 -12.81 9.78
N ASN A 185 11.29 -13.38 9.26
CA ASN A 185 11.57 -13.50 7.82
C ASN A 185 11.98 -14.94 7.49
N PRO A 186 11.09 -15.74 6.85
CA PRO A 186 9.70 -15.43 6.59
C PRO A 186 8.88 -15.34 7.89
N ALA A 187 7.78 -14.58 7.87
CA ALA A 187 6.90 -14.42 9.03
C ALA A 187 6.26 -15.78 9.43
N ARG A 188 6.21 -16.05 10.71
CA ARG A 188 5.57 -17.25 11.29
C ARG A 188 4.65 -16.84 12.42
N VAL A 189 3.64 -17.66 12.67
CA VAL A 189 2.72 -17.46 13.78
C VAL A 189 3.48 -17.50 15.11
N ILE A 190 3.32 -16.46 15.90
CA ILE A 190 3.84 -16.37 17.27
C ILE A 190 2.76 -16.85 18.25
N ARG A 191 1.56 -16.29 18.16
CA ARG A 191 0.38 -16.69 18.94
C ARG A 191 -0.89 -16.14 18.36
N GLN A 192 -2.02 -16.64 18.81
CA GLN A 192 -3.31 -15.96 18.60
C GLN A 192 -3.54 -14.89 19.68
N ILE A 193 -4.32 -13.88 19.33
CA ILE A 193 -4.79 -12.87 20.27
C ILE A 193 -5.95 -13.49 21.06
N GLU A 194 -5.89 -13.41 22.39
CA GLU A 194 -6.88 -14.03 23.26
C GLU A 194 -8.24 -13.31 23.20
N ASN A 195 -9.33 -14.04 23.41
CA ASN A 195 -10.69 -13.51 23.32
C ASN A 195 -10.94 -12.32 24.26
N ASP A 196 -10.29 -12.28 25.41
CA ASP A 196 -10.40 -11.15 26.35
C ASP A 196 -9.80 -9.86 25.81
N GLU A 197 -8.79 -9.96 24.93
CA GLU A 197 -8.19 -8.82 24.24
C GLU A 197 -9.11 -8.28 23.10
N VAL A 198 -9.97 -9.15 22.54
CA VAL A 198 -10.90 -8.81 21.45
C VAL A 198 -12.19 -8.16 21.95
N ASN A 199 -12.68 -8.58 23.13
CA ASN A 199 -13.98 -8.17 23.67
C ASN A 199 -13.97 -6.83 24.42
N GLN A 200 -12.82 -6.17 24.60
CA GLN A 200 -12.71 -4.86 25.26
C GLN A 200 -13.05 -3.66 24.37
N THR A 201 -13.47 -3.88 23.12
CA THR A 201 -13.78 -2.83 22.12
C THR A 201 -15.26 -2.73 21.77
N SER A 202 -16.15 -3.13 22.69
CA SER A 202 -17.61 -2.99 22.51
C SER A 202 -18.14 -1.71 23.13
#